data_09690a929d180b30d23ff8574f5cb25f
#
_entry.id   09690a929d180b30d23ff8574f5cb25f
#
_cell.length_a   1.000
_cell.length_b   1.000
_cell.length_c   1.000
_cell.angle_alpha   90.00
_cell.angle_beta   90.00
_cell.angle_gamma   90.00
#
_symmetry.space_group_name_H-M   'P 1'
#
loop_
_entity.id
_entity.type
_entity.pdbx_description
1 polymer ?
#
loop_
_entity_poly.entity_id
_entity_poly.type
_entity_poly.pdbx_seq_one_letter_code
_entity_poly.pdbx_strand_id
1 'polypeptide(L)'
;MHFQWYPGHMTKARRMMQENIKLIDLIIELVDARVPLSSRNPDIDELGKNKARLILLNKADLAEDRRNDGWMEYFKKQGYSVVKVNSKKGGGIKSIQSVIQEACKEKMERDRKRGILNRPVRAMVVGIPNVGKSTFINALAGKACAKTGNKPGVTKGKQWIRLNKNIELLDTPGILWPKFEDQTVGLRLAFIGSIKDEILQTEELASELVKFLNQSYPGVLEEKYTIESSEDNYEVLRRIAESRHCLVRGSELDVEKAAAILLDDFRNGRLGRLTLELPEEN
;
A
#
# COMPACT_ATOMS: atom_id res chain seq x y z
N MET A 1 -9.47 19.48 0.32
CA MET A 1 -9.51 18.47 1.43
C MET A 1 -8.35 18.68 2.40
N HIS A 2 -8.56 18.49 3.72
CA HIS A 2 -7.51 18.58 4.73
C HIS A 2 -7.43 17.25 5.47
N PHE A 3 -6.35 16.48 5.24
CA PHE A 3 -6.19 15.14 5.79
C PHE A 3 -5.50 15.21 7.16
N GLN A 4 -6.25 15.04 8.24
CA GLN A 4 -5.75 14.87 9.60
C GLN A 4 -6.51 13.73 10.26
N TRP A 5 -5.95 12.52 10.23
CA TRP A 5 -6.57 11.37 10.86
C TRP A 5 -5.53 10.44 11.46
N TYR A 6 -5.49 10.42 12.79
CA TYR A 6 -4.58 9.56 13.54
C TYR A 6 -5.30 8.93 14.74
N PRO A 7 -5.98 7.78 14.55
CA PRO A 7 -6.68 7.10 15.63
C PRO A 7 -5.73 6.62 16.74
N GLY A 8 -6.19 6.58 18.00
CA GLY A 8 -5.38 6.16 19.15
C GLY A 8 -4.80 4.74 19.06
N HIS A 9 -5.39 3.85 18.23
CA HIS A 9 -4.81 2.53 17.97
C HIS A 9 -3.49 2.59 17.18
N MET A 10 -3.26 3.63 16.39
CA MET A 10 -2.00 3.82 15.66
C MET A 10 -0.85 4.21 16.59
N THR A 11 -1.10 5.01 17.61
CA THR A 11 -0.13 5.28 18.67
C THR A 11 0.30 4.01 19.40
N LYS A 12 -0.67 3.13 19.71
CA LYS A 12 -0.37 1.82 20.32
C LYS A 12 0.47 0.93 19.40
N ALA A 13 0.16 0.92 18.10
CA ALA A 13 0.90 0.14 17.13
C ALA A 13 2.34 0.66 16.97
N ARG A 14 2.55 1.98 16.92
CA ARG A 14 3.90 2.59 16.89
C ARG A 14 4.71 2.21 18.11
N ARG A 15 4.13 2.33 19.30
CA ARG A 15 4.78 1.93 20.55
C ARG A 15 5.15 0.45 20.54
N MET A 16 4.25 -0.42 20.10
CA MET A 16 4.51 -1.86 19.97
C MET A 16 5.69 -2.14 19.02
N MET A 17 5.81 -1.42 17.90
CA MET A 17 6.95 -1.55 16.98
C MET A 17 8.24 -1.12 17.67
N GLN A 18 8.26 0.00 18.39
CA GLN A 18 9.40 0.49 19.15
C GLN A 18 9.87 -0.51 20.23
N GLU A 19 8.94 -1.15 20.93
CA GLU A 19 9.25 -2.18 21.94
C GLU A 19 9.88 -3.44 21.33
N ASN A 20 9.48 -3.80 20.12
CA ASN A 20 9.91 -5.03 19.47
C ASN A 20 11.10 -4.88 18.52
N ILE A 21 11.45 -3.64 18.10
CA ILE A 21 12.50 -3.40 17.10
C ILE A 21 13.87 -4.00 17.49
N LYS A 22 14.17 -4.09 18.78
CA LYS A 22 15.43 -4.69 19.29
C LYS A 22 15.54 -6.17 18.96
N LEU A 23 14.43 -6.87 18.78
CA LEU A 23 14.37 -8.29 18.46
C LEU A 23 14.43 -8.57 16.95
N ILE A 24 14.32 -7.53 16.13
CA ILE A 24 14.16 -7.60 14.68
C ILE A 24 15.51 -7.48 13.98
N ASP A 25 15.69 -8.27 12.96
CA ASP A 25 16.88 -8.31 12.09
C ASP A 25 16.60 -7.58 10.78
N LEU A 26 15.38 -7.70 10.26
CA LEU A 26 14.93 -7.17 8.98
C LEU A 26 13.58 -6.47 9.11
N ILE A 27 13.41 -5.33 8.47
CA ILE A 27 12.10 -4.72 8.25
C ILE A 27 11.67 -4.98 6.81
N ILE A 28 10.51 -5.59 6.66
CA ILE A 28 9.82 -5.78 5.38
C ILE A 28 8.73 -4.71 5.30
N GLU A 29 8.96 -3.69 4.49
CA GLU A 29 8.02 -2.59 4.28
C GLU A 29 7.21 -2.83 3.00
N LEU A 30 5.88 -3.01 3.14
CA LEU A 30 4.98 -3.07 2.01
C LEU A 30 4.53 -1.67 1.64
N VAL A 31 4.69 -1.34 0.36
CA VAL A 31 4.17 -0.11 -0.26
C VAL A 31 3.20 -0.47 -1.39
N ASP A 32 2.25 0.39 -1.68
CA ASP A 32 1.35 0.21 -2.84
C ASP A 32 2.09 0.68 -4.10
N ALA A 33 2.22 -0.18 -5.09
CA ALA A 33 2.97 0.09 -6.31
C ALA A 33 2.43 1.27 -7.14
N ARG A 34 1.19 1.69 -6.89
CA ARG A 34 0.60 2.89 -7.52
C ARG A 34 1.06 4.19 -6.92
N VAL A 35 1.47 4.17 -5.64
CA VAL A 35 1.93 5.33 -4.85
C VAL A 35 3.11 4.93 -3.94
N PRO A 36 4.25 4.51 -4.51
CA PRO A 36 5.32 3.88 -3.76
C PRO A 36 5.92 4.77 -2.67
N LEU A 37 6.09 6.07 -2.93
CA LEU A 37 6.65 6.99 -1.95
C LEU A 37 5.61 7.45 -0.93
N SER A 38 4.42 7.87 -1.38
CA SER A 38 3.32 8.29 -0.50
C SER A 38 2.85 7.17 0.43
N SER A 39 3.04 5.90 0.07
CA SER A 39 2.67 4.76 0.91
C SER A 39 3.77 4.31 1.88
N ARG A 40 4.93 4.96 1.90
CA ARG A 40 5.95 4.77 2.93
C ARG A 40 5.61 5.57 4.18
N ASN A 41 5.81 4.96 5.33
CA ASN A 41 5.68 5.66 6.60
C ASN A 41 7.06 6.16 7.06
N PRO A 42 7.31 7.48 7.15
CA PRO A 42 8.62 8.03 7.53
C PRO A 42 9.10 7.59 8.92
N ASP A 43 8.18 7.30 9.86
CA ASP A 43 8.52 6.74 11.17
C ASP A 43 9.32 5.42 11.08
N ILE A 44 9.13 4.67 10.00
CA ILE A 44 9.81 3.38 9.79
C ILE A 44 11.28 3.57 9.44
N ASP A 45 11.64 4.66 8.78
CA ASP A 45 13.05 4.96 8.47
C ASP A 45 13.85 5.24 9.74
N GLU A 46 13.26 5.97 10.67
CA GLU A 46 13.86 6.24 11.98
C GLU A 46 13.99 4.94 12.82
N LEU A 47 12.90 4.18 12.94
CA LEU A 47 12.85 2.93 13.70
C LEU A 47 13.83 1.88 13.15
N GLY A 48 13.99 1.84 11.83
CA GLY A 48 14.79 0.85 11.11
C GLY A 48 16.23 1.21 10.82
N LYS A 49 16.76 2.31 11.36
CA LYS A 49 18.06 2.92 10.99
C LYS A 49 19.24 1.97 10.96
N ASN A 50 19.24 0.88 11.74
CA ASN A 50 20.34 -0.09 11.80
C ASN A 50 19.85 -1.52 11.47
N LYS A 51 18.80 -1.66 10.71
CA LYS A 51 18.21 -2.94 10.33
C LYS A 51 18.35 -3.16 8.83
N ALA A 52 18.45 -4.41 8.41
CA ALA A 52 18.26 -4.73 7.00
C ALA A 52 16.85 -4.30 6.56
N ARG A 53 16.72 -3.83 5.33
CA ARG A 53 15.47 -3.27 4.78
C ARG A 53 15.11 -3.95 3.46
N LEU A 54 13.87 -4.41 3.39
CA LEU A 54 13.28 -4.96 2.17
C LEU A 54 11.99 -4.20 1.86
N ILE A 55 11.93 -3.53 0.72
CA ILE A 55 10.73 -2.88 0.22
C ILE A 55 10.01 -3.83 -0.75
N LEU A 56 8.74 -4.04 -0.52
CA LEU A 56 7.86 -4.80 -1.40
C LEU A 56 6.89 -3.85 -2.11
N LEU A 57 7.08 -3.68 -3.43
CA LEU A 57 6.10 -3.00 -4.29
C LEU A 57 4.91 -3.94 -4.48
N ASN A 58 3.94 -3.88 -3.57
CA ASN A 58 2.76 -4.74 -3.62
C ASN A 58 1.69 -4.17 -4.53
N LYS A 59 0.77 -5.03 -4.99
CA LYS A 59 -0.23 -4.72 -6.02
C LYS A 59 0.42 -4.24 -7.32
N ALA A 60 1.59 -4.77 -7.65
CA ALA A 60 2.34 -4.40 -8.83
C ALA A 60 1.56 -4.63 -10.14
N ASP A 61 0.56 -5.51 -10.11
CA ASP A 61 -0.38 -5.76 -11.21
C ASP A 61 -1.38 -4.61 -11.45
N LEU A 62 -1.52 -3.67 -10.53
CA LEU A 62 -2.38 -2.49 -10.63
C LEU A 62 -1.65 -1.24 -11.11
N ALA A 63 -0.31 -1.27 -11.15
CA ALA A 63 0.55 -0.18 -11.57
C ALA A 63 1.21 -0.48 -12.92
N GLU A 64 1.69 0.55 -13.60
CA GLU A 64 2.41 0.42 -14.86
C GLU A 64 3.76 -0.29 -14.68
N ASP A 65 4.06 -1.30 -15.49
CA ASP A 65 5.28 -2.10 -15.35
C ASP A 65 6.55 -1.25 -15.47
N ARG A 66 6.60 -0.32 -16.43
CA ARG A 66 7.75 0.58 -16.63
C ARG A 66 8.00 1.46 -15.40
N ARG A 67 6.94 1.96 -14.78
CA ARG A 67 7.05 2.78 -13.56
C ARG A 67 7.45 1.95 -12.36
N ASN A 68 6.94 0.72 -12.27
CA ASN A 68 7.39 -0.23 -11.25
C ASN A 68 8.89 -0.48 -11.33
N ASP A 69 9.45 -0.65 -12.53
CA ASP A 69 10.89 -0.86 -12.73
C ASP A 69 11.70 0.37 -12.31
N GLY A 70 11.25 1.58 -12.67
CA GLY A 70 11.85 2.84 -12.24
C GLY A 70 11.87 2.98 -10.71
N TRP A 71 10.77 2.64 -10.03
CA TRP A 71 10.70 2.66 -8.57
C TRP A 71 11.59 1.60 -7.93
N MET A 72 11.73 0.43 -8.53
CA MET A 72 12.69 -0.57 -8.05
C MET A 72 14.12 -0.05 -8.09
N GLU A 73 14.53 0.61 -9.17
CA GLU A 73 15.85 1.22 -9.30
C GLU A 73 16.06 2.35 -8.31
N TYR A 74 15.05 3.21 -8.14
CA TYR A 74 15.08 4.30 -7.18
C TYR A 74 15.39 3.81 -5.76
N PHE A 75 14.65 2.82 -5.26
CA PHE A 75 14.88 2.28 -3.93
C PHE A 75 16.18 1.48 -3.81
N LYS A 76 16.60 0.77 -4.86
CA LYS A 76 17.90 0.09 -4.87
C LYS A 76 19.08 1.05 -4.76
N LYS A 77 19.01 2.22 -5.44
CA LYS A 77 20.02 3.29 -5.32
C LYS A 77 20.12 3.82 -3.88
N GLN A 78 19.06 3.76 -3.10
CA GLN A 78 19.05 4.11 -1.69
C GLN A 78 19.53 2.98 -0.76
N GLY A 79 19.95 1.84 -1.30
CA GLY A 79 20.50 0.71 -0.54
C GLY A 79 19.44 -0.27 -0.02
N TYR A 80 18.19 -0.19 -0.47
CA TYR A 80 17.15 -1.15 -0.11
C TYR A 80 17.18 -2.41 -1.00
N SER A 81 16.89 -3.56 -0.42
CA SER A 81 16.43 -4.71 -1.21
C SER A 81 14.99 -4.44 -1.68
N VAL A 82 14.66 -4.75 -2.94
CA VAL A 82 13.34 -4.43 -3.51
C VAL A 82 12.80 -5.58 -4.33
N VAL A 83 11.51 -5.90 -4.17
CA VAL A 83 10.82 -6.93 -4.95
C VAL A 83 9.43 -6.42 -5.36
N LYS A 84 9.06 -6.62 -6.63
CA LYS A 84 7.66 -6.47 -7.09
C LYS A 84 6.85 -7.68 -6.66
N VAL A 85 5.68 -7.46 -6.06
CA VAL A 85 4.81 -8.55 -5.62
C VAL A 85 3.34 -8.30 -6.00
N ASN A 86 2.66 -9.39 -6.27
CA ASN A 86 1.21 -9.47 -6.28
C ASN A 86 0.79 -10.48 -5.22
N SER A 87 0.55 -9.99 -4.01
CA SER A 87 0.22 -10.86 -2.87
C SER A 87 -1.08 -11.63 -3.05
N LYS A 88 -2.02 -11.12 -3.87
CA LYS A 88 -3.31 -11.76 -4.13
C LYS A 88 -3.17 -12.94 -5.10
N LYS A 89 -2.32 -12.81 -6.13
CA LYS A 89 -2.10 -13.85 -7.15
C LYS A 89 -0.81 -14.65 -6.94
N GLY A 90 -0.01 -14.32 -5.92
CA GLY A 90 1.24 -15.02 -5.59
C GLY A 90 2.45 -14.62 -6.44
N GLY A 91 2.32 -13.60 -7.30
CA GLY A 91 3.44 -13.09 -8.12
C GLY A 91 4.57 -12.54 -7.23
N GLY A 92 5.82 -12.91 -7.49
CA GLY A 92 7.01 -12.47 -6.75
C GLY A 92 7.23 -13.13 -5.37
N ILE A 93 6.24 -13.84 -4.82
CA ILE A 93 6.30 -14.43 -3.47
C ILE A 93 7.41 -15.47 -3.33
N LYS A 94 7.64 -16.28 -4.37
CA LYS A 94 8.64 -17.36 -4.34
C LYS A 94 10.08 -16.88 -4.11
N SER A 95 10.41 -15.66 -4.56
CA SER A 95 11.76 -15.08 -4.42
C SER A 95 12.00 -14.43 -3.04
N ILE A 96 10.96 -14.20 -2.25
CA ILE A 96 11.06 -13.42 -1.00
C ILE A 96 12.00 -14.09 0.00
N GLN A 97 11.96 -15.43 0.15
CA GLN A 97 12.81 -16.12 1.11
C GLN A 97 14.31 -15.98 0.77
N SER A 98 14.69 -16.07 -0.50
CA SER A 98 16.06 -15.87 -0.93
C SER A 98 16.52 -14.42 -0.75
N VAL A 99 15.65 -13.44 -1.03
CA VAL A 99 15.94 -12.03 -0.82
C VAL A 99 16.11 -11.71 0.68
N ILE A 100 15.30 -12.29 1.56
CA ILE A 100 15.47 -12.16 3.02
C ILE A 100 16.84 -12.69 3.47
N GLN A 101 17.24 -13.85 2.96
CA GLN A 101 18.54 -14.45 3.30
C GLN A 101 19.70 -13.58 2.82
N GLU A 102 19.63 -13.04 1.60
CA GLU A 102 20.67 -12.15 1.07
C GLU A 102 20.71 -10.83 1.85
N ALA A 103 19.58 -10.19 2.11
CA ALA A 103 19.50 -8.95 2.90
C ALA A 103 20.04 -9.10 4.34
N CYS A 104 20.01 -10.31 4.91
CA CYS A 104 20.48 -10.60 6.25
C CYS A 104 21.82 -11.34 6.30
N LYS A 105 22.51 -11.53 5.15
CA LYS A 105 23.72 -12.34 5.03
C LYS A 105 24.81 -11.92 6.00
N GLU A 106 25.16 -10.63 6.02
CA GLU A 106 26.21 -10.13 6.93
C GLU A 106 25.90 -10.38 8.41
N LYS A 107 24.61 -10.27 8.78
CA LYS A 107 24.18 -10.55 10.13
C LYS A 107 24.27 -12.04 10.44
N MET A 108 23.82 -12.89 9.55
CA MET A 108 23.92 -14.35 9.71
C MET A 108 25.37 -14.80 9.83
N GLU A 109 26.29 -14.21 9.09
CA GLU A 109 27.72 -14.48 9.18
C GLU A 109 28.32 -14.04 10.53
N ARG A 110 27.91 -12.84 11.03
CA ARG A 110 28.33 -12.36 12.37
C ARG A 110 27.82 -13.27 13.46
N ASP A 111 26.57 -13.72 13.41
CA ASP A 111 25.99 -14.64 14.38
C ASP A 111 26.74 -15.98 14.36
N ARG A 112 27.04 -16.51 13.17
CA ARG A 112 27.81 -17.76 13.02
C ARG A 112 29.23 -17.65 13.63
N LYS A 113 29.92 -16.53 13.40
CA LYS A 113 31.26 -16.27 14.01
C LYS A 113 31.20 -16.19 15.53
N ARG A 114 30.05 -15.85 16.12
CA ARG A 114 29.80 -15.81 17.57
C ARG A 114 29.31 -17.16 18.12
N GLY A 115 29.27 -18.21 17.32
CA GLY A 115 28.76 -19.54 17.72
C GLY A 115 27.25 -19.64 17.82
N ILE A 116 26.50 -18.62 17.36
CA ILE A 116 25.03 -18.64 17.33
C ILE A 116 24.60 -19.36 16.06
N LEU A 117 24.32 -20.65 16.20
CA LEU A 117 23.85 -21.50 15.10
C LEU A 117 22.33 -21.61 15.12
N ASN A 118 21.72 -21.68 13.92
CA ASN A 118 20.30 -21.94 13.74
C ASN A 118 19.30 -20.93 14.34
N ARG A 119 19.74 -19.68 14.56
CA ARG A 119 18.82 -18.61 14.93
C ARG A 119 18.03 -18.18 13.70
N PRO A 120 16.67 -18.19 13.72
CA PRO A 120 15.89 -17.69 12.61
C PRO A 120 16.07 -16.18 12.44
N VAL A 121 16.00 -15.71 11.20
CA VAL A 121 15.86 -14.28 10.89
C VAL A 121 14.50 -13.83 11.36
N ARG A 122 14.46 -12.80 12.17
CA ARG A 122 13.23 -12.17 12.64
C ARG A 122 12.93 -10.93 11.83
N ALA A 123 11.87 -10.99 11.03
CA ALA A 123 11.45 -9.88 10.19
C ALA A 123 10.15 -9.26 10.71
N MET A 124 10.12 -7.93 10.80
CA MET A 124 8.92 -7.18 11.11
C MET A 124 8.26 -6.74 9.80
N VAL A 125 6.98 -7.08 9.61
CA VAL A 125 6.20 -6.69 8.43
C VAL A 125 5.44 -5.42 8.75
N VAL A 126 5.76 -4.35 8.06
CA VAL A 126 5.18 -3.01 8.27
C VAL A 126 4.55 -2.46 6.99
N GLY A 127 3.76 -1.41 7.12
CA GLY A 127 3.15 -0.68 6.01
C GLY A 127 1.83 -0.04 6.43
N ILE A 128 1.32 0.81 5.58
CA ILE A 128 0.07 1.53 5.79
C ILE A 128 -1.15 0.59 5.81
N PRO A 129 -2.32 1.05 6.26
CA PRO A 129 -3.56 0.30 6.15
C PRO A 129 -3.87 -0.06 4.69
N ASN A 130 -4.50 -1.21 4.47
CA ASN A 130 -4.94 -1.72 3.16
C ASN A 130 -3.85 -1.92 2.08
N VAL A 131 -2.57 -1.80 2.44
CA VAL A 131 -1.46 -2.09 1.50
C VAL A 131 -1.32 -3.58 1.16
N GLY A 132 -1.97 -4.46 1.94
CA GLY A 132 -2.01 -5.91 1.69
C GLY A 132 -1.07 -6.74 2.57
N LYS A 133 -0.64 -6.25 3.75
CA LYS A 133 0.26 -6.99 4.67
C LYS A 133 -0.22 -8.39 5.00
N SER A 134 -1.45 -8.54 5.50
CA SER A 134 -1.99 -9.85 5.89
C SER A 134 -2.14 -10.79 4.69
N THR A 135 -2.48 -10.24 3.51
CA THR A 135 -2.53 -11.02 2.26
C THR A 135 -1.15 -11.51 1.87
N PHE A 136 -0.13 -10.66 1.96
CA PHE A 136 1.27 -11.01 1.72
C PHE A 136 1.75 -12.11 2.67
N ILE A 137 1.51 -11.95 3.98
CA ILE A 137 1.91 -12.92 5.00
C ILE A 137 1.26 -14.28 4.73
N ASN A 138 -0.04 -14.32 4.41
CA ASN A 138 -0.74 -15.54 4.08
C ASN A 138 -0.19 -16.20 2.80
N ALA A 139 0.09 -15.41 1.77
CA ALA A 139 0.68 -15.90 0.52
C ALA A 139 2.09 -16.47 0.76
N LEU A 140 2.91 -15.79 1.57
CA LEU A 140 4.27 -16.24 1.90
C LEU A 140 4.27 -17.49 2.79
N ALA A 141 3.32 -17.60 3.71
CA ALA A 141 3.17 -18.75 4.59
C ALA A 141 2.47 -19.96 3.91
N GLY A 142 1.86 -19.76 2.74
CA GLY A 142 1.09 -20.79 2.04
C GLY A 142 -0.18 -21.24 2.78
N LYS A 143 -0.63 -20.49 3.78
CA LYS A 143 -1.83 -20.79 4.61
C LYS A 143 -2.40 -19.52 5.23
N ALA A 144 -3.66 -19.57 5.63
CA ALA A 144 -4.32 -18.47 6.33
C ALA A 144 -3.84 -18.39 7.79
N CYS A 145 -2.85 -17.56 8.07
CA CYS A 145 -2.29 -17.33 9.41
C CYS A 145 -2.48 -15.90 9.92
N ALA A 146 -2.82 -14.96 9.04
CA ALA A 146 -3.15 -13.58 9.39
C ALA A 146 -4.57 -13.23 8.92
N LYS A 147 -5.27 -12.40 9.70
CA LYS A 147 -6.62 -11.94 9.33
C LYS A 147 -6.54 -10.94 8.18
N THR A 148 -7.34 -11.16 7.14
CA THR A 148 -7.43 -10.29 5.97
C THR A 148 -8.75 -9.51 5.95
N GLY A 149 -8.76 -8.33 5.34
CA GLY A 149 -9.95 -7.51 5.12
C GLY A 149 -9.61 -6.24 4.35
N ASN A 150 -10.60 -5.68 3.67
CA ASN A 150 -10.43 -4.46 2.86
C ASN A 150 -10.65 -3.17 3.66
N LYS A 151 -10.79 -3.26 5.00
CA LYS A 151 -10.99 -2.09 5.87
C LYS A 151 -9.75 -1.84 6.72
N PRO A 152 -9.38 -0.57 6.97
CA PRO A 152 -8.31 -0.23 7.91
C PRO A 152 -8.59 -0.78 9.32
N GLY A 153 -7.55 -1.29 10.02
CA GLY A 153 -7.65 -1.77 11.39
C GLY A 153 -8.08 -3.24 11.56
N VAL A 154 -7.97 -4.06 10.52
CA VAL A 154 -8.26 -5.51 10.59
C VAL A 154 -7.30 -6.23 11.54
N THR A 155 -6.00 -5.91 11.49
CA THR A 155 -5.00 -6.42 12.43
C THR A 155 -4.98 -5.54 13.67
N LYS A 156 -5.41 -6.09 14.82
CA LYS A 156 -5.55 -5.32 16.07
C LYS A 156 -4.35 -5.40 17.03
N GLY A 157 -3.44 -6.36 16.83
CA GLY A 157 -2.29 -6.58 17.69
C GLY A 157 -1.13 -7.24 16.97
N LYS A 158 -0.02 -7.48 17.69
CA LYS A 158 1.14 -8.19 17.16
C LYS A 158 0.90 -9.69 17.11
N GLN A 159 1.43 -10.34 16.08
CA GLN A 159 1.43 -11.79 15.96
C GLN A 159 2.76 -12.28 15.40
N TRP A 160 3.42 -13.22 16.12
CA TRP A 160 4.57 -13.94 15.59
C TRP A 160 4.11 -15.11 14.74
N ILE A 161 4.65 -15.21 13.53
CA ILE A 161 4.33 -16.23 12.55
C ILE A 161 5.63 -16.90 12.13
N ARG A 162 5.79 -18.17 12.45
CA ARG A 162 6.93 -18.97 12.01
C ARG A 162 6.67 -19.50 10.61
N LEU A 163 7.41 -19.00 9.62
CA LEU A 163 7.32 -19.46 8.24
C LEU A 163 8.00 -20.82 8.06
N ASN A 164 9.21 -20.93 8.60
CA ASN A 164 10.02 -22.14 8.58
C ASN A 164 11.08 -22.09 9.70
N LYS A 165 12.02 -23.02 9.71
CA LYS A 165 13.11 -23.03 10.71
C LYS A 165 14.03 -21.81 10.67
N ASN A 166 14.06 -21.08 9.55
CA ASN A 166 15.03 -20.00 9.30
C ASN A 166 14.40 -18.59 9.35
N ILE A 167 13.05 -18.45 9.32
CA ILE A 167 12.38 -17.15 9.22
C ILE A 167 11.16 -17.12 10.14
N GLU A 168 11.12 -16.10 10.98
CA GLU A 168 9.95 -15.70 11.80
C GLU A 168 9.51 -14.30 11.42
N LEU A 169 8.21 -14.11 11.21
CA LEU A 169 7.61 -12.82 10.91
C LEU A 169 6.86 -12.26 12.12
N LEU A 170 7.00 -10.98 12.36
CA LEU A 170 6.14 -10.22 13.25
C LEU A 170 5.14 -9.43 12.40
N ASP A 171 3.88 -9.84 12.39
CA ASP A 171 2.80 -9.06 11.79
C ASP A 171 2.44 -7.88 12.68
N THR A 172 2.29 -6.71 12.08
CA THR A 172 1.96 -5.47 12.77
C THR A 172 0.70 -4.83 12.19
N PRO A 173 -0.09 -4.10 13.01
CA PRO A 173 -1.16 -3.27 12.48
C PRO A 173 -0.65 -2.28 11.45
N GLY A 174 -1.49 -1.96 10.45
CA GLY A 174 -1.19 -0.87 9.52
C GLY A 174 -1.25 0.48 10.22
N ILE A 175 -0.22 1.30 10.05
CA ILE A 175 -0.16 2.63 10.62
C ILE A 175 0.11 3.69 9.56
N LEU A 176 -0.54 4.84 9.73
CA LEU A 176 -0.18 6.11 9.12
C LEU A 176 0.52 6.97 10.17
N TRP A 177 1.08 8.09 9.77
CA TRP A 177 1.67 9.07 10.67
C TRP A 177 0.70 10.23 10.96
N PRO A 178 0.90 10.99 12.05
CA PRO A 178 -0.12 11.91 12.58
C PRO A 178 -0.49 13.07 11.65
N LYS A 179 0.44 13.55 10.85
CA LYS A 179 0.27 14.72 9.99
C LYS A 179 0.94 14.50 8.65
N PHE A 180 0.21 14.74 7.58
CA PHE A 180 0.79 14.82 6.23
C PHE A 180 1.24 16.26 5.98
N GLU A 181 2.55 16.46 5.87
CA GLU A 181 3.12 17.78 5.54
C GLU A 181 2.69 18.19 4.14
N ASP A 182 2.73 17.24 3.20
CA ASP A 182 2.18 17.39 1.86
C ASP A 182 0.76 16.76 1.80
N GLN A 183 -0.24 17.58 1.52
CA GLN A 183 -1.63 17.14 1.38
C GLN A 183 -1.85 16.24 0.16
N THR A 184 -0.95 16.30 -0.84
CA THR A 184 -0.96 15.39 -2.01
C THR A 184 -0.74 13.94 -1.56
N VAL A 185 0.10 13.72 -0.58
CA VAL A 185 0.29 12.39 0.03
C VAL A 185 -1.02 11.87 0.64
N GLY A 186 -1.72 12.72 1.41
CA GLY A 186 -3.03 12.37 1.98
C GLY A 186 -4.06 12.02 0.91
N LEU A 187 -4.11 12.79 -0.17
CA LEU A 187 -5.00 12.57 -1.30
C LEU A 187 -4.71 11.22 -2.00
N ARG A 188 -3.45 10.94 -2.31
CA ARG A 188 -3.02 9.67 -2.91
C ARG A 188 -3.35 8.48 -2.02
N LEU A 189 -3.16 8.59 -0.71
CA LEU A 189 -3.54 7.56 0.26
C LEU A 189 -5.06 7.35 0.36
N ALA A 190 -5.84 8.41 0.21
CA ALA A 190 -7.29 8.32 0.14
C ALA A 190 -7.76 7.60 -1.14
N PHE A 191 -7.16 7.91 -2.30
CA PHE A 191 -7.47 7.23 -3.56
C PHE A 191 -7.29 5.71 -3.46
N ILE A 192 -6.20 5.23 -2.86
CA ILE A 192 -5.94 3.79 -2.70
C ILE A 192 -6.69 3.13 -1.52
N GLY A 193 -7.51 3.89 -0.78
CA GLY A 193 -8.33 3.39 0.33
C GLY A 193 -7.54 3.09 1.60
N SER A 194 -6.40 3.76 1.84
CA SER A 194 -5.61 3.62 3.09
C SER A 194 -6.15 4.50 4.22
N ILE A 195 -6.94 5.53 3.89
CA ILE A 195 -7.71 6.34 4.81
C ILE A 195 -9.15 5.82 4.81
N LYS A 196 -9.85 5.88 5.94
CA LYS A 196 -11.24 5.43 6.03
C LYS A 196 -12.17 6.34 5.24
N ASP A 197 -13.00 5.76 4.38
CA ASP A 197 -13.96 6.50 3.55
C ASP A 197 -15.01 7.27 4.40
N GLU A 198 -15.36 6.76 5.60
CA GLU A 198 -16.33 7.39 6.52
C GLU A 198 -15.95 8.83 6.95
N ILE A 199 -14.69 9.22 6.78
CA ILE A 199 -14.17 10.56 7.11
C ILE A 199 -13.90 11.41 5.87
N LEU A 200 -14.20 10.89 4.68
CA LEU A 200 -13.94 11.55 3.40
C LEU A 200 -15.26 11.96 2.74
N GLN A 201 -15.23 13.09 2.08
CA GLN A 201 -16.32 13.48 1.17
C GLN A 201 -16.10 12.74 -0.14
N THR A 202 -16.91 11.71 -0.40
CA THR A 202 -16.73 10.79 -1.53
C THR A 202 -16.73 11.49 -2.89
N GLU A 203 -17.65 12.42 -3.09
CA GLU A 203 -17.75 13.19 -4.34
C GLU A 203 -16.53 14.08 -4.56
N GLU A 204 -16.06 14.81 -3.53
CA GLU A 204 -14.88 15.66 -3.61
C GLU A 204 -13.63 14.83 -3.91
N LEU A 205 -13.46 13.67 -3.26
CA LEU A 205 -12.36 12.76 -3.52
C LEU A 205 -12.40 12.21 -4.96
N ALA A 206 -13.58 11.82 -5.44
CA ALA A 206 -13.74 11.33 -6.80
C ALA A 206 -13.49 12.42 -7.84
N SER A 207 -13.92 13.67 -7.58
CA SER A 207 -13.64 14.82 -8.45
C SER A 207 -12.13 15.08 -8.58
N GLU A 208 -11.37 14.99 -7.48
CA GLU A 208 -9.89 15.09 -7.53
C GLU A 208 -9.26 13.92 -8.31
N LEU A 209 -9.83 12.72 -8.22
CA LEU A 209 -9.37 11.58 -9.01
C LEU A 209 -9.66 11.78 -10.50
N VAL A 210 -10.85 12.29 -10.87
CA VAL A 210 -11.18 12.65 -12.27
C VAL A 210 -10.17 13.65 -12.80
N LYS A 211 -9.89 14.72 -12.05
CA LYS A 211 -8.89 15.73 -12.42
C LYS A 211 -7.52 15.10 -12.70
N PHE A 212 -7.05 14.24 -11.81
CA PHE A 212 -5.77 13.55 -12.01
C PHE A 212 -5.79 12.66 -13.25
N LEU A 213 -6.87 11.89 -13.46
CA LEU A 213 -6.98 10.97 -14.61
C LEU A 213 -7.06 11.71 -15.93
N ASN A 214 -7.81 12.81 -16.02
CA ASN A 214 -7.88 13.63 -17.21
C ASN A 214 -6.52 14.22 -17.60
N GLN A 215 -5.70 14.59 -16.61
CA GLN A 215 -4.37 15.17 -16.84
C GLN A 215 -3.30 14.09 -17.19
N SER A 216 -3.29 12.99 -16.47
CA SER A 216 -2.21 12.00 -16.55
C SER A 216 -2.54 10.79 -17.43
N TYR A 217 -3.81 10.50 -17.66
CA TYR A 217 -4.33 9.35 -18.41
C TYR A 217 -5.55 9.74 -19.23
N PRO A 218 -5.42 10.70 -20.17
CA PRO A 218 -6.55 11.17 -20.98
C PRO A 218 -7.18 10.00 -21.76
N GLY A 219 -8.51 9.98 -21.80
CA GLY A 219 -9.29 8.94 -22.50
C GLY A 219 -9.65 7.73 -21.62
N VAL A 220 -9.04 7.53 -20.47
CA VAL A 220 -9.29 6.33 -19.62
C VAL A 220 -10.73 6.28 -19.08
N LEU A 221 -11.32 7.42 -18.75
CA LEU A 221 -12.68 7.51 -18.23
C LEU A 221 -13.70 7.37 -19.36
N GLU A 222 -13.45 8.00 -20.48
CA GLU A 222 -14.26 7.95 -21.69
C GLU A 222 -14.38 6.51 -22.21
N GLU A 223 -13.27 5.80 -22.30
CA GLU A 223 -13.24 4.41 -22.71
C GLU A 223 -13.97 3.51 -21.71
N LYS A 224 -13.67 3.68 -20.40
CA LYS A 224 -14.22 2.83 -19.35
C LYS A 224 -15.73 2.95 -19.18
N TYR A 225 -16.24 4.16 -19.25
CA TYR A 225 -17.65 4.45 -18.95
C TYR A 225 -18.48 4.73 -20.19
N THR A 226 -17.86 4.79 -21.37
CA THR A 226 -18.50 5.13 -22.65
C THR A 226 -19.18 6.49 -22.55
N ILE A 227 -18.44 7.50 -22.11
CA ILE A 227 -18.89 8.87 -21.91
C ILE A 227 -18.08 9.84 -22.77
N GLU A 228 -18.60 11.04 -23.01
CA GLU A 228 -17.84 12.11 -23.63
C GLU A 228 -16.94 12.80 -22.59
N SER A 229 -15.80 13.36 -23.05
CA SER A 229 -14.90 14.15 -22.22
C SER A 229 -15.56 15.44 -21.72
N SER A 230 -15.13 15.91 -20.56
CA SER A 230 -15.49 17.22 -20.02
C SER A 230 -14.34 17.80 -19.20
N GLU A 231 -14.16 19.12 -19.26
CA GLU A 231 -13.22 19.83 -18.38
C GLU A 231 -13.79 20.00 -16.95
N ASP A 232 -15.11 19.94 -16.81
CA ASP A 232 -15.79 19.96 -15.50
C ASP A 232 -15.79 18.55 -14.90
N ASN A 233 -15.02 18.35 -13.84
CA ASN A 233 -14.91 17.08 -13.14
C ASN A 233 -16.25 16.59 -12.57
N TYR A 234 -17.12 17.49 -12.14
CA TYR A 234 -18.44 17.13 -11.62
C TYR A 234 -19.37 16.66 -12.76
N GLU A 235 -19.28 17.29 -13.92
CA GLU A 235 -20.01 16.83 -15.10
C GLU A 235 -19.55 15.43 -15.54
N VAL A 236 -18.25 15.11 -15.43
CA VAL A 236 -17.76 13.75 -15.67
C VAL A 236 -18.43 12.75 -14.70
N LEU A 237 -18.52 13.08 -13.40
CA LEU A 237 -19.20 12.21 -12.42
C LEU A 237 -20.68 12.03 -12.74
N ARG A 238 -21.37 13.09 -13.21
CA ARG A 238 -22.77 13.00 -13.68
C ARG A 238 -22.92 12.05 -14.86
N ARG A 239 -22.05 12.15 -15.86
CA ARG A 239 -22.01 11.24 -17.02
C ARG A 239 -21.74 9.80 -16.62
N ILE A 240 -20.86 9.56 -15.63
CA ILE A 240 -20.66 8.23 -15.05
C ILE A 240 -21.97 7.76 -14.38
N ALA A 241 -22.68 8.61 -13.64
CA ALA A 241 -23.96 8.27 -13.02
C ALA A 241 -25.01 7.87 -14.07
N GLU A 242 -25.10 8.60 -15.17
CA GLU A 242 -25.98 8.28 -16.31
C GLU A 242 -25.62 6.94 -16.94
N SER A 243 -24.33 6.76 -17.30
CA SER A 243 -23.82 5.52 -17.92
C SER A 243 -24.02 4.29 -17.04
N ARG A 244 -23.97 4.44 -15.72
CA ARG A 244 -24.12 3.36 -14.74
C ARG A 244 -25.53 3.24 -14.16
N HIS A 245 -26.49 4.04 -14.67
CA HIS A 245 -27.88 4.08 -14.19
C HIS A 245 -27.96 4.27 -12.68
N CYS A 246 -27.12 5.17 -12.14
CA CYS A 246 -27.15 5.54 -10.73
C CYS A 246 -28.26 6.55 -10.50
N LEU A 247 -29.40 6.10 -9.96
CA LEU A 247 -30.57 6.93 -9.72
C LEU A 247 -31.00 6.85 -8.24
N VAL A 248 -31.42 7.99 -7.70
CA VAL A 248 -32.16 8.08 -6.43
C VAL A 248 -33.65 8.06 -6.67
N ARG A 249 -34.47 8.05 -5.61
CA ARG A 249 -35.91 8.15 -5.72
C ARG A 249 -36.29 9.45 -6.43
N GLY A 250 -37.13 9.36 -7.46
CA GLY A 250 -37.52 10.51 -8.30
C GLY A 250 -36.76 10.62 -9.62
N SER A 251 -35.97 9.60 -9.98
CA SER A 251 -35.19 9.54 -11.23
C SER A 251 -34.08 10.61 -11.37
N GLU A 252 -33.67 11.23 -10.28
CA GLU A 252 -32.49 12.10 -10.25
C GLU A 252 -31.21 11.28 -10.21
N LEU A 253 -30.12 11.85 -10.74
CA LEU A 253 -28.81 11.19 -10.77
C LEU A 253 -28.21 11.09 -9.37
N ASP A 254 -27.75 9.90 -9.00
CA ASP A 254 -27.00 9.60 -7.79
C ASP A 254 -25.48 9.75 -8.04
N VAL A 255 -25.00 10.99 -7.94
CA VAL A 255 -23.59 11.32 -8.18
C VAL A 255 -22.69 10.74 -7.10
N GLU A 256 -23.15 10.65 -5.84
CA GLU A 256 -22.40 10.04 -4.75
C GLU A 256 -22.13 8.55 -5.03
N LYS A 257 -23.13 7.83 -5.52
CA LYS A 257 -22.96 6.43 -5.93
C LYS A 257 -22.01 6.28 -7.12
N ALA A 258 -22.05 7.18 -8.10
CA ALA A 258 -21.12 7.19 -9.22
C ALA A 258 -19.67 7.46 -8.75
N ALA A 259 -19.48 8.40 -7.84
CA ALA A 259 -18.21 8.69 -7.19
C ALA A 259 -17.64 7.45 -6.47
N ALA A 260 -18.50 6.75 -5.70
CA ALA A 260 -18.10 5.50 -5.04
C ALA A 260 -17.72 4.41 -6.05
N ILE A 261 -18.43 4.28 -7.17
CA ILE A 261 -18.11 3.33 -8.25
C ILE A 261 -16.75 3.68 -8.87
N LEU A 262 -16.48 4.94 -9.18
CA LEU A 262 -15.21 5.37 -9.75
C LEU A 262 -14.03 5.04 -8.83
N LEU A 263 -14.13 5.36 -7.55
CA LEU A 263 -13.10 5.06 -6.54
C LEU A 263 -12.88 3.55 -6.40
N ASP A 264 -13.95 2.76 -6.41
CA ASP A 264 -13.87 1.30 -6.33
C ASP A 264 -13.25 0.70 -7.61
N ASP A 265 -13.59 1.21 -8.79
CA ASP A 265 -12.99 0.80 -10.06
C ASP A 265 -11.49 1.10 -10.10
N PHE A 266 -11.07 2.28 -9.62
CA PHE A 266 -9.65 2.62 -9.48
C PHE A 266 -8.93 1.67 -8.49
N ARG A 267 -9.49 1.49 -7.29
CA ARG A 267 -8.90 0.66 -6.23
C ARG A 267 -8.72 -0.80 -6.64
N ASN A 268 -9.62 -1.32 -7.45
CA ASN A 268 -9.59 -2.70 -7.95
C ASN A 268 -8.91 -2.87 -9.32
N GLY A 269 -8.35 -1.81 -9.91
CA GLY A 269 -7.62 -1.85 -11.18
C GLY A 269 -8.52 -2.04 -12.40
N ARG A 270 -9.83 -1.72 -12.29
CA ARG A 270 -10.77 -1.83 -13.41
C ARG A 270 -10.67 -0.67 -14.41
N LEU A 271 -9.88 0.36 -14.11
CA LEU A 271 -9.50 1.46 -15.00
C LEU A 271 -8.20 1.19 -15.75
N GLY A 272 -7.60 0.00 -15.58
CA GLY A 272 -6.28 -0.31 -16.12
C GLY A 272 -5.16 -0.19 -15.08
N ARG A 273 -3.90 -0.26 -15.56
CA ARG A 273 -2.71 -0.12 -14.72
C ARG A 273 -2.31 1.34 -14.64
N LEU A 274 -2.45 1.94 -13.46
CA LEU A 274 -2.26 3.37 -13.25
C LEU A 274 -1.26 3.60 -12.11
N THR A 275 -0.39 4.60 -12.26
CA THR A 275 0.58 4.99 -11.23
C THR A 275 0.46 6.49 -10.99
N LEU A 276 0.32 6.90 -9.73
CA LEU A 276 0.08 8.29 -9.33
C LEU A 276 1.36 9.05 -8.98
N GLU A 277 2.51 8.37 -9.01
CA GLU A 277 3.80 8.94 -8.65
C GLU A 277 4.89 8.54 -9.67
N LEU A 278 5.81 9.44 -9.92
CA LEU A 278 7.01 9.21 -10.73
C LEU A 278 8.26 9.29 -9.84
N PRO A 279 9.29 8.43 -10.07
CA PRO A 279 10.55 8.50 -9.31
C PRO A 279 11.32 9.81 -9.54
N GLU A 280 11.05 10.49 -10.64
CA GLU A 280 11.73 11.73 -11.07
C GLU A 280 11.16 13.00 -10.40
N GLU A 281 10.01 12.89 -9.75
CA GLU A 281 9.34 14.00 -9.06
C GLU A 281 9.88 14.29 -7.65
N ASN A 282 10.97 13.57 -7.22
CA ASN A 282 11.50 13.63 -5.85
C ASN A 282 13.02 13.81 -5.81
#